data_a27bd86efff7c1440bef42178985c531
#
_entry.id   a27bd86efff7c1440bef42178985c531
#
_cell.length_a   1.000
_cell.length_b   1.000
_cell.length_c   1.000
_cell.angle_alpha   90.00
_cell.angle_beta   90.00
_cell.angle_gamma   90.00
#
_symmetry.space_group_name_H-M   'P 1'
#
loop_
_entity.id
_entity.type
_entity.pdbx_description
1 polymer ?
#
loop_
_entity_poly.entity_id
_entity_poly.type
_entity_poly.pdbx_seq_one_letter_code
_entity_poly.pdbx_strand_id
1 'polypeptide(L)'
;MAFADLDSAAQLVEAGYRIALEEGLGAVSARTAAARAGAAASAVNYYFGDRAGFLRRIQALALDEAEGAREAAAAGLARGPRWNSLADRMTLLVAERLQAGRLGFVLLGEFEIEAEVGGDLELQAAAGRGGEAEFAFWRETALVLGAAEGDADGWAGLAVGLLTLLHVEPDAGERLLWLAPAFRRLGARLGGTAIEPVPAGPAPDEVLPEREHANDTARRIVEAAIAGIADRGVSRLTQRDVAARAGVSLAATTYFFRTKADLVEAAMVELHRQVRAEVLASADDAGVATVMAPTGGFSARVRALGALQLAAAREPALQPLAAAVRATRGATSMRMLRRQGVNDADGLDAMVWSTLMGGLIGKLRFAAPADREAAFGAMRDRLQARLFGKV
;
A
#
# COMPACT_ATOMS: atom_id res chain seq x y z
N MET A 1 13.18 29.64 22.59
CA MET A 1 11.75 29.41 22.29
C MET A 1 11.03 29.37 23.61
N ALA A 2 10.00 30.21 23.81
CA ALA A 2 9.21 30.24 25.05
C ALA A 2 8.29 29.00 25.11
N PHE A 3 7.87 28.57 26.30
CA PHE A 3 6.94 27.44 26.49
C PHE A 3 5.65 27.54 25.64
N ALA A 4 5.11 28.77 25.50
CA ALA A 4 3.94 29.07 24.68
C ALA A 4 4.17 28.79 23.16
N ASP A 5 5.40 28.98 22.66
CA ASP A 5 5.76 28.74 21.27
C ASP A 5 5.84 27.22 20.93
N LEU A 6 6.27 26.41 21.90
CA LEU A 6 6.29 24.94 21.73
C LEU A 6 4.87 24.36 21.66
N ASP A 7 3.95 24.88 22.45
CA ASP A 7 2.54 24.48 22.45
C ASP A 7 1.87 24.81 21.10
N SER A 8 2.11 26.02 20.57
CA SER A 8 1.57 26.45 19.27
C SER A 8 2.09 25.62 18.10
N ALA A 9 3.38 25.24 18.10
CA ALA A 9 3.95 24.37 17.07
C ALA A 9 3.34 22.96 17.12
N ALA A 10 3.17 22.40 18.32
CA ALA A 10 2.56 21.09 18.51
C ALA A 10 1.09 21.10 18.06
N GLN A 11 0.32 22.13 18.38
CA GLN A 11 -1.06 22.29 17.94
C GLN A 11 -1.19 22.35 16.41
N LEU A 12 -0.27 23.02 15.72
CA LEU A 12 -0.22 23.06 14.25
C LEU A 12 0.07 21.68 13.65
N VAL A 13 1.01 20.93 14.24
CA VAL A 13 1.34 19.56 13.78
C VAL A 13 0.14 18.65 14.00
N GLU A 14 -0.50 18.68 15.16
CA GLU A 14 -1.70 17.90 15.46
C GLU A 14 -2.85 18.26 14.50
N ALA A 15 -3.08 19.53 14.22
CA ALA A 15 -4.08 19.98 13.26
C ALA A 15 -3.79 19.45 11.85
N GLY A 16 -2.51 19.52 11.40
CA GLY A 16 -2.07 18.96 10.13
C GLY A 16 -2.25 17.45 10.04
N TYR A 17 -1.90 16.74 11.11
CA TYR A 17 -2.08 15.30 11.24
C TYR A 17 -3.56 14.88 11.15
N ARG A 18 -4.45 15.58 11.85
CA ARG A 18 -5.89 15.33 11.79
C ARG A 18 -6.47 15.56 10.39
N ILE A 19 -6.07 16.65 9.73
CA ILE A 19 -6.45 16.89 8.32
C ILE A 19 -5.97 15.76 7.44
N ALA A 20 -4.70 15.33 7.60
CA ALA A 20 -4.14 14.24 6.81
C ALA A 20 -4.89 12.91 7.01
N LEU A 21 -5.28 12.58 8.25
CA LEU A 21 -6.09 11.39 8.54
C LEU A 21 -7.48 11.45 7.90
N GLU A 22 -8.17 12.59 8.03
CA GLU A 22 -9.57 12.74 7.61
C GLU A 22 -9.70 12.95 6.09
N GLU A 23 -8.87 13.81 5.51
CA GLU A 23 -8.99 14.32 4.15
C GLU A 23 -7.84 13.90 3.22
N GLY A 24 -6.79 13.27 3.76
CA GLY A 24 -5.57 12.89 3.05
C GLY A 24 -4.48 13.96 3.06
N LEU A 25 -3.24 13.50 2.78
CA LEU A 25 -2.05 14.36 2.84
C LEU A 25 -2.10 15.55 1.86
N GLY A 26 -2.81 15.40 0.75
CA GLY A 26 -3.02 16.47 -0.23
C GLY A 26 -3.80 17.68 0.29
N ALA A 27 -4.65 17.52 1.31
CA ALA A 27 -5.42 18.58 1.93
C ALA A 27 -4.59 19.41 2.93
N VAL A 28 -3.43 18.93 3.35
CA VAL A 28 -2.56 19.62 4.30
C VAL A 28 -1.86 20.81 3.64
N SER A 29 -2.14 21.99 4.18
CA SER A 29 -1.50 23.24 3.79
C SER A 29 -1.32 24.15 5.02
N ALA A 30 -0.45 25.16 4.91
CA ALA A 30 -0.30 26.16 5.97
C ALA A 30 -1.66 26.80 6.36
N ARG A 31 -2.51 27.08 5.37
CA ARG A 31 -3.81 27.69 5.58
C ARG A 31 -4.80 26.75 6.27
N THR A 32 -4.90 25.49 5.83
CA THR A 32 -5.86 24.54 6.41
C THR A 32 -5.46 24.14 7.82
N ALA A 33 -4.18 23.89 8.07
CA ALA A 33 -3.67 23.57 9.41
C ALA A 33 -3.81 24.73 10.39
N ALA A 34 -3.43 25.95 9.99
CA ALA A 34 -3.56 27.14 10.82
C ALA A 34 -5.05 27.47 11.14
N ALA A 35 -5.93 27.34 10.15
CA ALA A 35 -7.37 27.54 10.37
C ALA A 35 -7.93 26.54 11.39
N ARG A 36 -7.54 25.27 11.33
CA ARG A 36 -7.96 24.24 12.31
C ARG A 36 -7.36 24.46 13.70
N ALA A 37 -6.12 24.97 13.77
CA ALA A 37 -5.43 25.27 15.03
C ALA A 37 -5.80 26.65 15.64
N GLY A 38 -6.62 27.46 14.97
CA GLY A 38 -6.93 28.82 15.43
C GLY A 38 -5.74 29.77 15.35
N ALA A 39 -4.79 29.53 14.44
CA ALA A 39 -3.55 30.28 14.28
C ALA A 39 -3.49 31.05 12.95
N ALA A 40 -2.50 31.93 12.79
CA ALA A 40 -2.21 32.57 11.51
C ALA A 40 -1.46 31.61 10.57
N ALA A 41 -1.74 31.66 9.25
CA ALA A 41 -1.06 30.78 8.27
C ALA A 41 0.47 31.01 8.24
N SER A 42 0.94 32.22 8.55
CA SER A 42 2.37 32.54 8.68
C SER A 42 3.08 31.78 9.80
N ALA A 43 2.34 31.31 10.82
CA ALA A 43 2.92 30.53 11.92
C ALA A 43 3.51 29.21 11.43
N VAL A 44 2.92 28.55 10.43
CA VAL A 44 3.48 27.31 9.84
C VAL A 44 4.88 27.57 9.25
N ASN A 45 5.03 28.64 8.48
CA ASN A 45 6.34 29.00 7.92
C ASN A 45 7.33 29.44 9.00
N TYR A 46 6.84 30.12 10.04
CA TYR A 46 7.68 30.55 11.16
C TYR A 46 8.27 29.35 11.93
N TYR A 47 7.46 28.32 12.24
CA TYR A 47 7.92 27.17 13.03
C TYR A 47 8.62 26.10 12.21
N PHE A 48 8.23 25.92 10.94
CA PHE A 48 8.65 24.77 10.14
C PHE A 48 9.42 25.16 8.87
N GLY A 49 9.57 26.43 8.58
CA GLY A 49 10.26 26.96 7.40
C GLY A 49 9.42 26.89 6.13
N ASP A 50 9.09 25.68 5.70
CA ASP A 50 8.31 25.44 4.50
C ASP A 50 7.32 24.25 4.63
N ARG A 51 6.63 23.89 3.54
CA ARG A 51 5.72 22.75 3.52
C ARG A 51 6.46 21.43 3.79
N ALA A 52 7.66 21.25 3.31
CA ALA A 52 8.42 20.02 3.51
C ALA A 52 8.78 19.83 4.98
N GLY A 53 9.31 20.85 5.64
CA GLY A 53 9.57 20.84 7.08
C GLY A 53 8.31 20.55 7.90
N PHE A 54 7.17 21.12 7.51
CA PHE A 54 5.89 20.84 8.18
C PHE A 54 5.45 19.39 8.00
N LEU A 55 5.55 18.84 6.78
CA LEU A 55 5.21 17.44 6.50
C LEU A 55 6.11 16.45 7.25
N ARG A 56 7.41 16.74 7.41
CA ARG A 56 8.32 15.91 8.21
C ARG A 56 7.87 15.83 9.67
N ARG A 57 7.37 16.92 10.25
CA ARG A 57 6.84 16.91 11.64
C ARG A 57 5.55 16.11 11.75
N ILE A 58 4.67 16.20 10.76
CA ILE A 58 3.44 15.39 10.71
C ILE A 58 3.76 13.92 10.54
N GLN A 59 4.73 13.57 9.68
CA GLN A 59 5.19 12.19 9.51
C GLN A 59 5.77 11.62 10.81
N ALA A 60 6.58 12.41 11.53
CA ALA A 60 7.13 12.00 12.81
C ALA A 60 6.00 11.63 13.79
N LEU A 61 4.98 12.48 13.92
CA LEU A 61 3.82 12.19 14.76
C LEU A 61 3.08 10.91 14.29
N ALA A 62 2.89 10.72 12.97
CA ALA A 62 2.26 9.53 12.44
C ALA A 62 3.04 8.25 12.76
N LEU A 63 4.37 8.31 12.76
CA LEU A 63 5.24 7.20 13.12
C LEU A 63 5.24 6.93 14.64
N ASP A 64 5.20 7.96 15.47
CA ASP A 64 5.08 7.83 16.93
C ASP A 64 3.73 7.17 17.31
N GLU A 65 2.63 7.57 16.67
CA GLU A 65 1.31 6.91 16.83
C GLU A 65 1.34 5.44 16.38
N ALA A 66 2.03 5.13 15.28
CA ALA A 66 2.19 3.76 14.81
C ALA A 66 3.02 2.91 15.79
N GLU A 67 4.04 3.49 16.42
CA GLU A 67 4.86 2.83 17.45
C GLU A 67 4.02 2.54 18.70
N GLY A 68 3.31 3.53 19.23
CA GLY A 68 2.39 3.33 20.36
C GLY A 68 1.33 2.24 20.07
N ALA A 69 0.84 2.18 18.84
CA ALA A 69 -0.09 1.13 18.43
C ALA A 69 0.56 -0.27 18.34
N ARG A 70 1.87 -0.38 18.00
CA ARG A 70 2.62 -1.65 18.08
C ARG A 70 2.83 -2.09 19.53
N GLU A 71 3.21 -1.17 20.41
CA GLU A 71 3.37 -1.43 21.84
C GLU A 71 2.06 -1.92 22.48
N ALA A 72 0.94 -1.26 22.16
CA ALA A 72 -0.38 -1.69 22.61
C ALA A 72 -0.76 -3.09 22.11
N ALA A 73 -0.43 -3.41 20.85
CA ALA A 73 -0.65 -4.74 20.28
C ALA A 73 0.26 -5.79 20.96
N ALA A 74 1.53 -5.48 21.20
CA ALA A 74 2.45 -6.37 21.92
C ALA A 74 1.95 -6.70 23.32
N ALA A 75 1.43 -5.73 24.06
CA ALA A 75 0.80 -5.95 25.38
C ALA A 75 -0.43 -6.87 25.33
N GLY A 76 -1.08 -6.97 24.16
CA GLY A 76 -2.22 -7.85 23.91
C GLY A 76 -1.86 -9.31 23.59
N LEU A 77 -0.59 -9.62 23.26
CA LEU A 77 -0.16 -10.95 22.80
C LEU A 77 -0.44 -12.10 23.78
N ALA A 78 -0.42 -11.82 25.07
CA ALA A 78 -0.71 -12.81 26.11
C ALA A 78 -2.21 -13.14 26.27
N ARG A 79 -3.09 -12.41 25.59
CA ARG A 79 -4.55 -12.56 25.70
C ARG A 79 -5.05 -13.69 24.81
N GLY A 80 -6.11 -14.33 25.25
CA GLY A 80 -6.83 -15.32 24.48
C GLY A 80 -6.51 -16.77 24.85
N PRO A 81 -7.32 -17.70 24.36
CA PRO A 81 -7.20 -19.10 24.69
C PRO A 81 -5.97 -19.75 24.02
N ARG A 82 -5.31 -20.65 24.74
CA ARG A 82 -4.05 -21.29 24.30
C ARG A 82 -4.24 -22.30 23.15
N TRP A 83 -5.47 -22.71 22.83
CA TRP A 83 -5.75 -23.66 21.75
C TRP A 83 -5.84 -23.02 20.35
N ASN A 84 -5.78 -21.70 20.25
CA ASN A 84 -5.78 -21.03 18.95
C ASN A 84 -4.45 -21.30 18.23
N SER A 85 -4.54 -21.59 16.94
CA SER A 85 -3.34 -21.74 16.09
C SER A 85 -2.62 -20.40 15.93
N LEU A 86 -1.34 -20.48 15.53
CA LEU A 86 -0.58 -19.28 15.16
C LEU A 86 -1.32 -18.45 14.07
N ALA A 87 -1.90 -19.13 13.08
CA ALA A 87 -2.67 -18.48 12.01
C ALA A 87 -3.89 -17.71 12.54
N ASP A 88 -4.64 -18.27 13.50
CA ASP A 88 -5.80 -17.61 14.09
C ASP A 88 -5.38 -16.39 14.92
N ARG A 89 -4.27 -16.49 15.66
CA ARG A 89 -3.73 -15.38 16.45
C ARG A 89 -3.20 -14.25 15.57
N MET A 90 -2.46 -14.56 14.51
CA MET A 90 -2.02 -13.57 13.52
C MET A 90 -3.20 -12.88 12.84
N THR A 91 -4.25 -13.66 12.48
CA THR A 91 -5.50 -13.12 11.92
C THR A 91 -6.11 -12.08 12.86
N LEU A 92 -6.26 -12.42 14.13
CA LEU A 92 -6.88 -11.53 15.13
C LEU A 92 -6.05 -10.24 15.29
N LEU A 93 -4.73 -10.36 15.47
CA LEU A 93 -3.87 -9.22 15.70
C LEU A 93 -3.84 -8.25 14.51
N VAL A 94 -3.78 -8.76 13.28
CA VAL A 94 -3.84 -7.91 12.08
C VAL A 94 -5.21 -7.25 11.96
N ALA A 95 -6.30 -7.98 12.26
CA ALA A 95 -7.65 -7.42 12.26
C ALA A 95 -7.81 -6.29 13.30
N GLU A 96 -7.30 -6.48 14.51
CA GLU A 96 -7.31 -5.46 15.57
C GLU A 96 -6.50 -4.23 15.17
N ARG A 97 -5.30 -4.41 14.60
CA ARG A 97 -4.47 -3.31 14.09
C ARG A 97 -5.19 -2.49 13.01
N LEU A 98 -5.84 -3.16 12.06
CA LEU A 98 -6.63 -2.49 11.03
C LEU A 98 -7.86 -1.80 11.62
N GLN A 99 -8.51 -2.38 12.61
CA GLN A 99 -9.67 -1.77 13.26
C GLN A 99 -9.28 -0.51 14.05
N ALA A 100 -8.17 -0.54 14.76
CA ALA A 100 -7.72 0.56 15.60
C ALA A 100 -7.08 1.72 14.81
N GLY A 101 -6.34 1.41 13.72
CA GLY A 101 -5.45 2.38 13.08
C GLY A 101 -5.46 2.37 11.54
N ARG A 102 -6.54 1.92 10.89
CA ARG A 102 -6.62 1.79 9.42
C ARG A 102 -6.19 3.07 8.67
N LEU A 103 -6.72 4.22 9.04
CA LEU A 103 -6.38 5.49 8.39
C LEU A 103 -4.94 5.94 8.67
N GLY A 104 -4.34 5.51 9.78
CA GLY A 104 -2.92 5.71 10.04
C GLY A 104 -2.04 4.98 9.03
N PHE A 105 -2.36 3.72 8.69
CA PHE A 105 -1.67 2.99 7.61
C PHE A 105 -1.86 3.64 6.25
N VAL A 106 -3.06 4.15 5.94
CA VAL A 106 -3.31 4.92 4.71
C VAL A 106 -2.42 6.15 4.66
N LEU A 107 -2.35 6.92 5.75
CA LEU A 107 -1.53 8.12 5.83
C LEU A 107 -0.03 7.81 5.68
N LEU A 108 0.48 6.75 6.31
CA LEU A 108 1.87 6.33 6.14
C LEU A 108 2.17 5.97 4.68
N GLY A 109 1.26 5.26 3.99
CA GLY A 109 1.38 4.97 2.56
C GLY A 109 1.36 6.24 1.68
N GLU A 110 0.59 7.26 2.04
CA GLU A 110 0.61 8.57 1.37
C GLU A 110 1.96 9.29 1.57
N PHE A 111 2.55 9.20 2.77
CA PHE A 111 3.90 9.73 3.03
C PHE A 111 4.97 9.02 2.23
N GLU A 112 4.87 7.70 2.03
CA GLU A 112 5.79 6.95 1.18
C GLU A 112 5.77 7.48 -0.27
N ILE A 113 4.58 7.74 -0.82
CA ILE A 113 4.43 8.29 -2.16
C ILE A 113 4.96 9.74 -2.23
N GLU A 114 4.60 10.60 -1.26
CA GLU A 114 5.09 11.99 -1.20
C GLU A 114 6.61 12.04 -1.11
N ALA A 115 7.23 11.15 -0.32
CA ALA A 115 8.68 11.06 -0.17
C ALA A 115 9.37 10.66 -1.49
N GLU A 116 8.81 9.71 -2.23
CA GLU A 116 9.36 9.31 -3.54
C GLU A 116 9.21 10.42 -4.59
N VAL A 117 8.01 11.02 -4.69
CA VAL A 117 7.72 12.06 -5.68
C VAL A 117 8.49 13.35 -5.40
N GLY A 118 8.55 13.75 -4.12
CA GLY A 118 9.24 14.96 -3.69
C GLY A 118 10.76 14.82 -3.63
N GLY A 119 11.30 13.62 -3.65
CA GLY A 119 12.74 13.37 -3.49
C GLY A 119 13.28 13.77 -2.12
N ASP A 120 12.43 13.92 -1.11
CA ASP A 120 12.82 14.32 0.25
C ASP A 120 13.47 13.14 0.99
N LEU A 121 14.78 13.20 1.14
CA LEU A 121 15.58 12.13 1.75
C LEU A 121 15.26 11.90 3.23
N GLU A 122 14.83 12.94 3.97
CA GLU A 122 14.44 12.78 5.38
C GLU A 122 13.10 12.06 5.49
N LEU A 123 12.11 12.41 4.65
CA LEU A 123 10.84 11.68 4.57
C LEU A 123 11.07 10.23 4.14
N GLN A 124 11.95 9.98 3.16
CA GLN A 124 12.30 8.62 2.71
C GLN A 124 12.95 7.79 3.83
N ALA A 125 13.94 8.38 4.53
CA ALA A 125 14.62 7.70 5.62
C ALA A 125 13.65 7.38 6.79
N ALA A 126 12.73 8.30 7.10
CA ALA A 126 11.72 8.09 8.13
C ALA A 126 10.72 6.98 7.72
N ALA A 127 10.25 6.99 6.48
CA ALA A 127 9.39 5.93 5.95
C ALA A 127 10.08 4.57 5.95
N GLY A 128 11.36 4.52 5.57
CA GLY A 128 12.18 3.29 5.63
C GLY A 128 12.26 2.71 7.03
N ARG A 129 12.60 3.54 8.03
CA ARG A 129 12.61 3.10 9.45
C ARG A 129 11.25 2.61 9.92
N GLY A 130 10.17 3.28 9.52
CA GLY A 130 8.80 2.87 9.84
C GLY A 130 8.45 1.49 9.27
N GLY A 131 8.79 1.24 8.00
CA GLY A 131 8.58 -0.06 7.34
C GLY A 131 9.42 -1.19 7.97
N GLU A 132 10.67 -0.91 8.30
CA GLU A 132 11.54 -1.87 9.01
C GLU A 132 10.99 -2.19 10.41
N ALA A 133 10.55 -1.19 11.17
CA ALA A 133 9.97 -1.37 12.49
C ALA A 133 8.66 -2.18 12.44
N GLU A 134 7.78 -1.92 11.47
CA GLU A 134 6.55 -2.69 11.29
C GLU A 134 6.85 -4.16 10.94
N PHE A 135 7.80 -4.41 10.03
CA PHE A 135 8.21 -5.78 9.69
C PHE A 135 8.85 -6.51 10.88
N ALA A 136 9.75 -5.84 11.61
CA ALA A 136 10.41 -6.40 12.81
C ALA A 136 9.38 -6.76 13.88
N PHE A 137 8.39 -5.90 14.13
CA PHE A 137 7.29 -6.17 15.06
C PHE A 137 6.54 -7.45 14.69
N TRP A 138 6.16 -7.63 13.43
CA TRP A 138 5.43 -8.83 13.01
C TRP A 138 6.30 -10.09 13.02
N ARG A 139 7.59 -9.96 12.74
CA ARG A 139 8.55 -11.06 12.84
C ARG A 139 8.69 -11.54 14.29
N GLU A 140 8.89 -10.61 15.21
CA GLU A 140 8.98 -10.92 16.63
C GLU A 140 7.67 -11.48 17.18
N THR A 141 6.55 -10.88 16.80
CA THR A 141 5.21 -11.38 17.14
C THR A 141 5.03 -12.83 16.70
N ALA A 142 5.40 -13.19 15.49
CA ALA A 142 5.31 -14.56 15.01
C ALA A 142 6.16 -15.52 15.84
N LEU A 143 7.39 -15.13 16.21
CA LEU A 143 8.28 -15.93 17.06
C LEU A 143 7.71 -16.13 18.47
N VAL A 144 7.22 -15.06 19.11
CA VAL A 144 6.56 -15.14 20.43
C VAL A 144 5.32 -16.05 20.39
N LEU A 145 4.62 -16.07 19.26
CA LEU A 145 3.45 -16.93 19.05
C LEU A 145 3.80 -18.37 18.66
N GLY A 146 5.09 -18.72 18.51
CA GLY A 146 5.57 -20.06 18.29
C GLY A 146 5.95 -20.40 16.84
N ALA A 147 6.13 -19.40 15.96
CA ALA A 147 6.71 -19.64 14.64
C ALA A 147 8.15 -20.15 14.76
N ALA A 148 8.57 -21.04 13.86
CA ALA A 148 9.98 -21.38 13.72
C ALA A 148 10.78 -20.17 13.20
N GLU A 149 12.03 -20.03 13.63
CA GLU A 149 12.92 -18.91 13.24
C GLU A 149 13.01 -18.75 11.70
N GLY A 150 13.13 -19.86 10.97
CA GLY A 150 13.20 -19.87 9.51
C GLY A 150 11.92 -19.46 8.80
N ASP A 151 10.78 -19.48 9.49
CA ASP A 151 9.45 -19.18 8.95
C ASP A 151 8.96 -17.76 9.32
N ALA A 152 9.59 -17.11 10.30
CA ALA A 152 9.14 -15.85 10.87
C ALA A 152 9.05 -14.71 9.83
N ASP A 153 9.98 -14.67 8.88
CA ASP A 153 9.93 -13.70 7.77
C ASP A 153 8.70 -13.90 6.85
N GLY A 154 8.25 -15.14 6.67
CA GLY A 154 7.03 -15.46 5.92
C GLY A 154 5.78 -14.92 6.61
N TRP A 155 5.67 -15.13 7.93
CA TRP A 155 4.58 -14.60 8.73
C TRP A 155 4.56 -13.06 8.74
N ALA A 156 5.73 -12.44 8.94
CA ALA A 156 5.87 -10.98 8.92
C ALA A 156 5.53 -10.39 7.55
N GLY A 157 6.09 -10.96 6.49
CA GLY A 157 5.83 -10.50 5.13
C GLY A 157 4.37 -10.59 4.74
N LEU A 158 3.68 -11.68 5.13
CA LEU A 158 2.24 -11.80 4.91
C LEU A 158 1.45 -10.79 5.74
N ALA A 159 1.80 -10.57 7.02
CA ALA A 159 1.11 -9.59 7.87
C ALA A 159 1.22 -8.18 7.32
N VAL A 160 2.44 -7.71 7.00
CA VAL A 160 2.66 -6.39 6.38
C VAL A 160 1.95 -6.26 5.03
N GLY A 161 2.01 -7.32 4.21
CA GLY A 161 1.33 -7.35 2.92
C GLY A 161 -0.20 -7.27 3.05
N LEU A 162 -0.79 -7.96 4.02
CA LEU A 162 -2.24 -7.89 4.30
C LEU A 162 -2.64 -6.53 4.88
N LEU A 163 -1.85 -5.92 5.76
CA LEU A 163 -2.08 -4.56 6.22
C LEU A 163 -2.12 -3.59 5.02
N THR A 164 -1.14 -3.68 4.11
CA THR A 164 -1.08 -2.85 2.90
C THR A 164 -2.23 -3.14 1.93
N LEU A 165 -2.70 -4.38 1.82
CA LEU A 165 -3.81 -4.76 0.94
C LEU A 165 -5.17 -4.29 1.49
N LEU A 166 -5.35 -4.34 2.82
CA LEU A 166 -6.66 -4.23 3.47
C LEU A 166 -6.89 -2.91 4.21
N HIS A 167 -5.88 -2.03 4.34
CA HIS A 167 -6.09 -0.74 4.98
C HIS A 167 -7.08 0.15 4.22
N VAL A 168 -7.27 -0.09 2.93
CA VAL A 168 -8.24 0.63 2.10
C VAL A 168 -9.67 0.08 2.23
N GLU A 169 -9.85 -1.13 2.79
CA GLU A 169 -11.16 -1.76 2.99
C GLU A 169 -11.79 -1.29 4.31
N PRO A 170 -12.94 -0.60 4.29
CA PRO A 170 -13.57 -0.11 5.51
C PRO A 170 -14.30 -1.21 6.30
N ASP A 171 -14.84 -2.23 5.62
CA ASP A 171 -15.63 -3.28 6.28
C ASP A 171 -14.75 -4.30 6.99
N ALA A 172 -15.02 -4.51 8.28
CA ALA A 172 -14.26 -5.44 9.11
C ALA A 172 -14.51 -6.91 8.76
N GLY A 173 -15.73 -7.25 8.35
CA GLY A 173 -16.11 -8.59 7.91
C GLY A 173 -15.39 -8.95 6.62
N GLU A 174 -15.42 -8.05 5.64
CA GLU A 174 -14.69 -8.23 4.38
C GLU A 174 -13.18 -8.44 4.64
N ARG A 175 -12.57 -7.66 5.53
CA ARG A 175 -11.16 -7.88 5.90
C ARG A 175 -10.90 -9.29 6.45
N LEU A 176 -11.78 -9.83 7.28
CA LEU A 176 -11.63 -11.18 7.85
C LEU A 176 -11.71 -12.28 6.79
N LEU A 177 -12.51 -12.10 5.73
CA LEU A 177 -12.58 -13.05 4.61
C LEU A 177 -11.25 -13.16 3.85
N TRP A 178 -10.39 -12.17 3.93
CA TRP A 178 -9.03 -12.21 3.37
C TRP A 178 -8.01 -12.71 4.38
N LEU A 179 -8.06 -12.22 5.63
CA LEU A 179 -7.06 -12.49 6.65
C LEU A 179 -7.02 -13.97 7.05
N ALA A 180 -8.16 -14.54 7.43
CA ALA A 180 -8.20 -15.88 8.00
C ALA A 180 -7.76 -16.97 7.01
N PRO A 181 -8.25 -17.00 5.76
CA PRO A 181 -7.78 -17.99 4.79
C PRO A 181 -6.28 -17.81 4.46
N ALA A 182 -5.79 -16.55 4.37
CA ALA A 182 -4.41 -16.28 4.03
C ALA A 182 -3.44 -16.84 5.08
N PHE A 183 -3.68 -16.54 6.36
CA PHE A 183 -2.80 -17.03 7.43
C PHE A 183 -2.90 -18.54 7.62
N ARG A 184 -4.10 -19.13 7.48
CA ARG A 184 -4.25 -20.60 7.53
C ARG A 184 -3.52 -21.28 6.38
N ARG A 185 -3.58 -20.73 5.17
CA ARG A 185 -2.86 -21.26 4.02
C ARG A 185 -1.35 -21.18 4.22
N LEU A 186 -0.83 -20.05 4.69
CA LEU A 186 0.59 -19.92 5.02
C LEU A 186 1.00 -20.97 6.05
N GLY A 187 0.23 -21.11 7.14
CA GLY A 187 0.50 -22.10 8.20
C GLY A 187 0.48 -23.53 7.68
N ALA A 188 -0.47 -23.87 6.80
CA ALA A 188 -0.55 -25.21 6.20
C ALA A 188 0.68 -25.49 5.30
N ARG A 189 1.10 -24.56 4.46
CA ARG A 189 2.30 -24.71 3.63
C ARG A 189 3.56 -24.85 4.46
N LEU A 190 3.76 -24.02 5.49
CA LEU A 190 4.91 -24.08 6.37
C LEU A 190 4.92 -25.34 7.25
N GLY A 191 3.75 -25.82 7.67
CA GLY A 191 3.60 -27.03 8.49
C GLY A 191 3.59 -28.33 7.70
N GLY A 192 3.58 -28.28 6.37
CA GLY A 192 3.48 -29.47 5.51
C GLY A 192 2.17 -30.25 5.71
N THR A 193 1.09 -29.57 6.13
CA THR A 193 -0.22 -30.21 6.32
C THR A 193 -1.00 -30.28 5.03
N ALA A 194 -1.94 -31.21 4.92
CA ALA A 194 -2.81 -31.36 3.77
C ALA A 194 -3.56 -30.05 3.48
N ILE A 195 -3.61 -29.68 2.22
CA ILE A 195 -4.24 -28.45 1.73
C ILE A 195 -5.46 -28.82 0.90
N GLU A 196 -6.60 -28.26 1.29
CA GLU A 196 -7.79 -28.32 0.46
C GLU A 196 -7.68 -27.29 -0.68
N PRO A 197 -7.74 -27.71 -1.94
CA PRO A 197 -7.63 -26.80 -3.08
C PRO A 197 -8.76 -25.77 -3.11
N VAL A 198 -8.40 -24.52 -3.38
CA VAL A 198 -9.34 -23.43 -3.55
C VAL A 198 -9.32 -22.97 -5.00
N PRO A 199 -10.49 -22.80 -5.67
CA PRO A 199 -10.54 -22.28 -7.03
C PRO A 199 -9.77 -20.97 -7.18
N ALA A 200 -9.25 -20.73 -8.37
CA ALA A 200 -8.68 -19.42 -8.70
C ALA A 200 -9.76 -18.34 -8.54
N GLY A 201 -9.37 -17.17 -8.07
CA GLY A 201 -10.23 -16.00 -8.09
C GLY A 201 -10.65 -15.63 -9.51
N PRO A 202 -11.57 -14.68 -9.66
CA PRO A 202 -12.06 -14.25 -10.97
C PRO A 202 -10.90 -13.75 -11.85
N ALA A 203 -11.01 -13.97 -13.15
CA ALA A 203 -10.04 -13.41 -14.08
C ALA A 203 -10.09 -11.87 -14.01
N PRO A 204 -8.93 -11.18 -14.09
CA PRO A 204 -8.93 -9.72 -14.03
C PRO A 204 -9.86 -9.06 -15.03
N ASP A 205 -9.99 -9.60 -16.23
CA ASP A 205 -10.84 -9.07 -17.30
C ASP A 205 -12.35 -9.27 -17.01
N GLU A 206 -12.71 -10.22 -16.15
CA GLU A 206 -14.10 -10.41 -15.67
C GLU A 206 -14.49 -9.35 -14.63
N VAL A 207 -13.54 -8.90 -13.80
CA VAL A 207 -13.80 -7.98 -12.68
C VAL A 207 -13.58 -6.51 -13.10
N LEU A 208 -12.61 -6.31 -13.98
CA LEU A 208 -12.22 -5.01 -14.53
C LEU A 208 -12.20 -5.12 -16.06
N PRO A 209 -13.38 -5.12 -16.71
CA PRO A 209 -13.46 -5.25 -18.15
C PRO A 209 -12.69 -4.11 -18.82
N GLU A 210 -11.95 -4.44 -19.86
CA GLU A 210 -11.25 -3.44 -20.67
C GLU A 210 -12.27 -2.46 -21.23
N ARG A 211 -12.10 -1.19 -20.88
CA ARG A 211 -12.78 -0.10 -21.58
C ARG A 211 -11.92 0.27 -22.78
N GLU A 212 -12.21 -0.31 -23.95
CA GLU A 212 -11.64 0.22 -25.18
C GLU A 212 -12.03 1.69 -25.30
N HIS A 213 -11.10 2.57 -25.07
CA HIS A 213 -11.25 3.97 -25.46
C HIS A 213 -11.10 4.05 -26.99
N ALA A 214 -12.19 3.76 -27.69
CA ALA A 214 -12.25 3.77 -29.17
C ALA A 214 -11.83 5.12 -29.78
N ASN A 215 -11.71 6.15 -28.95
CA ASN A 215 -11.35 7.50 -29.34
C ASN A 215 -9.97 7.87 -28.79
N ASP A 216 -9.04 8.24 -29.70
CA ASP A 216 -7.67 8.66 -29.34
C ASP A 216 -7.64 9.82 -28.33
N THR A 217 -8.60 10.75 -28.43
CA THR A 217 -8.71 11.87 -27.47
C THR A 217 -9.03 11.37 -26.06
N ALA A 218 -9.96 10.43 -25.90
CA ALA A 218 -10.27 9.85 -24.60
C ALA A 218 -9.07 9.11 -24.01
N ARG A 219 -8.34 8.34 -24.82
CA ARG A 219 -7.11 7.66 -24.41
C ARG A 219 -6.03 8.65 -23.93
N ARG A 220 -5.79 9.73 -24.68
CA ARG A 220 -4.84 10.80 -24.28
C ARG A 220 -5.23 11.47 -22.95
N ILE A 221 -6.52 11.68 -22.72
CA ILE A 221 -7.04 12.24 -21.46
C ILE A 221 -6.75 11.29 -20.29
N VAL A 222 -7.00 9.98 -20.45
CA VAL A 222 -6.74 8.97 -19.42
C VAL A 222 -5.24 8.87 -19.12
N GLU A 223 -4.38 8.82 -20.13
CA GLU A 223 -2.91 8.81 -19.93
C GLU A 223 -2.42 10.08 -19.21
N ALA A 224 -2.98 11.25 -19.57
CA ALA A 224 -2.66 12.49 -18.88
C ALA A 224 -3.13 12.50 -17.42
N ALA A 225 -4.27 11.86 -17.12
CA ALA A 225 -4.74 11.68 -15.75
C ALA A 225 -3.82 10.76 -14.95
N ILE A 226 -3.42 9.62 -15.51
CA ILE A 226 -2.46 8.69 -14.90
C ILE A 226 -1.16 9.41 -14.56
N ALA A 227 -0.57 10.15 -15.52
CA ALA A 227 0.64 10.92 -15.30
C ALA A 227 0.45 12.00 -14.21
N GLY A 228 -0.71 12.68 -14.20
CA GLY A 228 -1.05 13.67 -13.19
C GLY A 228 -1.17 13.09 -11.78
N ILE A 229 -1.74 11.88 -11.67
CA ILE A 229 -1.85 11.14 -10.41
C ILE A 229 -0.46 10.69 -9.92
N ALA A 230 0.38 10.18 -10.83
CA ALA A 230 1.75 9.77 -10.51
C ALA A 230 2.60 10.92 -9.97
N ASP A 231 2.41 12.12 -10.52
CA ASP A 231 3.20 13.32 -10.17
C ASP A 231 2.69 14.04 -8.91
N ARG A 232 1.39 14.06 -8.65
CA ARG A 232 0.79 14.96 -7.65
C ARG A 232 -0.27 14.32 -6.76
N GLY A 233 -0.57 13.07 -6.98
CA GLY A 233 -1.63 12.34 -6.28
C GLY A 233 -3.03 12.68 -6.78
N VAL A 234 -4.02 11.89 -6.33
CA VAL A 234 -5.44 11.98 -6.76
C VAL A 234 -6.08 13.29 -6.30
N SER A 235 -5.82 13.73 -5.07
CA SER A 235 -6.45 14.91 -4.46
C SER A 235 -6.18 16.18 -5.27
N ARG A 236 -4.98 16.33 -5.82
CA ARG A 236 -4.56 17.50 -6.61
C ARG A 236 -4.91 17.42 -8.10
N LEU A 237 -5.48 16.29 -8.55
CA LEU A 237 -5.89 16.14 -9.94
C LEU A 237 -7.08 17.04 -10.25
N THR A 238 -6.98 17.86 -11.29
CA THR A 238 -8.11 18.65 -11.82
C THR A 238 -8.33 18.37 -13.29
N GLN A 239 -9.58 18.47 -13.77
CA GLN A 239 -9.89 18.30 -15.19
C GLN A 239 -9.16 19.32 -16.08
N ARG A 240 -8.89 20.53 -15.55
CA ARG A 240 -8.15 21.56 -16.28
C ARG A 240 -6.69 21.18 -16.47
N ASP A 241 -6.03 20.65 -15.43
CA ASP A 241 -4.64 20.19 -15.54
C ASP A 241 -4.51 19.00 -16.48
N VAL A 242 -5.48 18.08 -16.43
CA VAL A 242 -5.53 16.93 -17.33
C VAL A 242 -5.73 17.38 -18.78
N ALA A 243 -6.66 18.32 -19.06
CA ALA A 243 -6.87 18.87 -20.37
C ALA A 243 -5.60 19.52 -20.95
N ALA A 244 -4.92 20.35 -20.13
CA ALA A 244 -3.66 20.99 -20.52
C ALA A 244 -2.57 19.96 -20.83
N ARG A 245 -2.40 18.95 -19.99
CA ARG A 245 -1.42 17.85 -20.18
C ARG A 245 -1.74 16.99 -21.39
N ALA A 246 -3.02 16.70 -21.65
CA ALA A 246 -3.47 15.93 -22.81
C ALA A 246 -3.42 16.74 -24.13
N GLY A 247 -3.22 18.05 -24.07
CA GLY A 247 -3.26 18.93 -25.23
C GLY A 247 -4.66 19.00 -25.86
N VAL A 248 -5.72 19.01 -25.01
CA VAL A 248 -7.12 19.11 -25.42
C VAL A 248 -7.82 20.25 -24.70
N SER A 249 -9.02 20.62 -25.17
CA SER A 249 -9.84 21.61 -24.48
C SER A 249 -10.46 21.04 -23.21
N LEU A 250 -10.74 21.88 -22.21
CA LEU A 250 -11.51 21.49 -21.02
C LEU A 250 -12.89 20.93 -21.41
N ALA A 251 -13.53 21.50 -22.45
CA ALA A 251 -14.81 21.02 -22.96
C ALA A 251 -14.71 19.58 -23.51
N ALA A 252 -13.61 19.23 -24.19
CA ALA A 252 -13.37 17.86 -24.64
C ALA A 252 -13.20 16.91 -23.44
N THR A 253 -12.45 17.32 -22.40
CA THR A 253 -12.28 16.50 -21.19
C THR A 253 -13.63 16.24 -20.51
N THR A 254 -14.46 17.27 -20.32
CA THR A 254 -15.79 17.13 -19.70
C THR A 254 -16.81 16.40 -20.58
N TYR A 255 -16.62 16.40 -21.88
CA TYR A 255 -17.45 15.60 -22.81
C TYR A 255 -17.23 14.10 -22.60
N PHE A 256 -15.96 13.66 -22.50
CA PHE A 256 -15.61 12.24 -22.30
C PHE A 256 -15.75 11.81 -20.83
N PHE A 257 -15.41 12.69 -19.90
CA PHE A 257 -15.41 12.41 -18.44
C PHE A 257 -16.13 13.57 -17.73
N ARG A 258 -17.39 13.37 -17.40
CA ARG A 258 -18.26 14.43 -16.85
C ARG A 258 -17.76 14.95 -15.50
N THR A 259 -17.27 14.04 -14.68
CA THR A 259 -16.79 14.33 -13.33
C THR A 259 -15.32 13.96 -13.16
N LYS A 260 -14.70 14.45 -12.09
CA LYS A 260 -13.39 13.97 -11.67
C LYS A 260 -13.41 12.47 -11.34
N ALA A 261 -14.51 12.00 -10.74
CA ALA A 261 -14.66 10.59 -10.37
C ALA A 261 -14.64 9.68 -11.61
N ASP A 262 -15.36 10.03 -12.69
CA ASP A 262 -15.35 9.26 -13.95
C ASP A 262 -13.93 9.14 -14.53
N LEU A 263 -13.18 10.23 -14.45
CA LEU A 263 -11.80 10.29 -14.95
C LEU A 263 -10.85 9.44 -14.09
N VAL A 264 -11.01 9.50 -12.76
CA VAL A 264 -10.23 8.72 -11.80
C VAL A 264 -10.53 7.22 -11.95
N GLU A 265 -11.80 6.85 -12.14
CA GLU A 265 -12.21 5.48 -12.40
C GLU A 265 -11.58 4.94 -13.70
N ALA A 266 -11.67 5.69 -14.79
CA ALA A 266 -11.05 5.28 -16.04
C ALA A 266 -9.52 5.16 -15.95
N ALA A 267 -8.87 6.09 -15.23
CA ALA A 267 -7.44 6.03 -14.98
C ALA A 267 -7.04 4.80 -14.18
N MET A 268 -7.83 4.41 -13.17
CA MET A 268 -7.55 3.24 -12.32
C MET A 268 -7.66 1.93 -13.11
N VAL A 269 -8.69 1.77 -13.94
CA VAL A 269 -8.88 0.58 -14.79
C VAL A 269 -7.73 0.42 -15.77
N GLU A 270 -7.40 1.50 -16.50
CA GLU A 270 -6.31 1.48 -17.48
C GLU A 270 -4.95 1.24 -16.82
N LEU A 271 -4.71 1.90 -15.69
CA LEU A 271 -3.46 1.76 -14.95
C LEU A 271 -3.27 0.34 -14.39
N HIS A 272 -4.33 -0.29 -13.87
CA HIS A 272 -4.29 -1.69 -13.44
C HIS A 272 -3.92 -2.61 -14.61
N ARG A 273 -4.51 -2.39 -15.79
CA ARG A 273 -4.19 -3.14 -17.01
C ARG A 273 -2.72 -2.97 -17.40
N GLN A 274 -2.21 -1.73 -17.39
CA GLN A 274 -0.82 -1.42 -17.74
C GLN A 274 0.17 -2.06 -16.76
N VAL A 275 -0.05 -1.91 -15.45
CA VAL A 275 0.80 -2.51 -14.41
C VAL A 275 0.80 -4.03 -14.54
N ARG A 276 -0.35 -4.64 -14.77
CA ARG A 276 -0.44 -6.09 -14.98
C ARG A 276 0.34 -6.55 -16.20
N ALA A 277 0.24 -5.82 -17.32
CA ALA A 277 0.99 -6.13 -18.53
C ALA A 277 2.50 -5.99 -18.32
N GLU A 278 2.94 -4.95 -17.63
CA GLU A 278 4.34 -4.70 -17.27
C GLU A 278 4.90 -5.84 -16.40
N VAL A 279 4.15 -6.24 -15.35
CA VAL A 279 4.53 -7.36 -14.47
C VAL A 279 4.63 -8.68 -15.24
N LEU A 280 3.70 -8.94 -16.15
CA LEU A 280 3.72 -10.17 -16.96
C LEU A 280 4.88 -10.19 -17.96
N ALA A 281 5.19 -9.07 -18.60
CA ALA A 281 6.32 -8.96 -19.52
C ALA A 281 7.66 -9.17 -18.80
N SER A 282 7.82 -8.60 -17.62
CA SER A 282 9.05 -8.74 -16.82
C SER A 282 9.26 -10.14 -16.25
N ALA A 283 8.18 -10.88 -16.05
CA ALA A 283 8.25 -12.25 -15.56
C ALA A 283 8.89 -13.22 -16.59
N ASP A 284 9.00 -12.78 -17.83
CA ASP A 284 9.59 -13.59 -18.91
C ASP A 284 11.13 -13.52 -18.92
N ASP A 285 11.75 -12.42 -18.45
CA ASP A 285 13.20 -12.19 -18.60
C ASP A 285 14.04 -12.30 -17.32
N ALA A 286 13.56 -11.89 -16.15
CA ALA A 286 14.38 -11.87 -14.93
C ALA A 286 13.55 -11.95 -13.62
N GLY A 287 12.27 -12.23 -13.71
CA GLY A 287 11.38 -12.31 -12.54
C GLY A 287 10.91 -10.95 -12.03
N VAL A 288 9.99 -10.99 -11.07
CA VAL A 288 9.33 -9.84 -10.42
C VAL A 288 10.32 -8.81 -9.85
N ALA A 289 11.56 -9.22 -9.56
CA ALA A 289 12.62 -8.34 -9.10
C ALA A 289 12.85 -7.15 -10.06
N THR A 290 12.74 -7.36 -11.38
CA THR A 290 12.98 -6.31 -12.39
C THR A 290 11.85 -5.28 -12.45
N VAL A 291 10.59 -5.68 -12.22
CA VAL A 291 9.45 -4.73 -12.16
C VAL A 291 9.48 -3.94 -10.88
N MET A 292 10.04 -4.51 -9.85
CA MET A 292 10.06 -3.97 -8.49
C MET A 292 11.41 -3.35 -8.11
N ALA A 293 12.40 -3.45 -8.98
CA ALA A 293 13.70 -2.80 -8.87
C ALA A 293 13.89 -1.79 -10.01
N PRO A 294 13.12 -0.70 -10.07
CA PRO A 294 13.58 0.37 -10.91
C PRO A 294 14.86 0.91 -10.29
N THR A 295 15.79 1.26 -11.11
CA THR A 295 16.87 2.19 -10.76
C THR A 295 16.21 3.44 -10.19
N GLY A 296 15.85 3.46 -8.91
CA GLY A 296 15.30 4.61 -8.22
C GLY A 296 13.86 4.59 -7.71
N GLY A 297 13.20 3.44 -7.47
CA GLY A 297 11.86 3.40 -6.88
C GLY A 297 10.83 2.61 -7.70
N PHE A 298 9.61 2.46 -7.21
CA PHE A 298 8.52 1.86 -7.99
C PHE A 298 8.27 2.63 -9.28
N SER A 299 7.88 1.94 -10.35
CA SER A 299 7.50 2.62 -11.59
C SER A 299 6.42 3.69 -11.30
N ALA A 300 6.40 4.76 -12.07
CA ALA A 300 5.39 5.82 -11.90
C ALA A 300 3.95 5.26 -11.93
N ARG A 301 3.73 4.18 -12.69
CA ARG A 301 2.45 3.48 -12.78
C ARG A 301 2.09 2.75 -11.48
N VAL A 302 3.04 2.06 -10.88
CA VAL A 302 2.81 1.36 -9.60
C VAL A 302 2.51 2.37 -8.49
N ARG A 303 3.23 3.51 -8.46
CA ARG A 303 2.94 4.61 -7.52
C ARG A 303 1.55 5.20 -7.73
N ALA A 304 1.18 5.45 -9.00
CA ALA A 304 -0.14 5.99 -9.32
C ALA A 304 -1.27 5.03 -8.93
N LEU A 305 -1.09 3.72 -9.16
CA LEU A 305 -2.05 2.70 -8.72
C LEU A 305 -2.16 2.67 -7.18
N GLY A 306 -1.04 2.74 -6.48
CA GLY A 306 -1.01 2.86 -5.03
C GLY A 306 -1.75 4.11 -4.54
N ALA A 307 -1.50 5.27 -5.14
CA ALA A 307 -2.18 6.52 -4.80
C ALA A 307 -3.71 6.44 -4.99
N LEU A 308 -4.16 5.77 -6.07
CA LEU A 308 -5.58 5.54 -6.32
C LEU A 308 -6.21 4.61 -5.28
N GLN A 309 -5.50 3.54 -4.90
CA GLN A 309 -5.97 2.64 -3.85
C GLN A 309 -6.04 3.36 -2.50
N LEU A 310 -5.04 4.17 -2.13
CA LEU A 310 -5.06 4.96 -0.89
C LEU A 310 -6.23 5.96 -0.87
N ALA A 311 -6.51 6.62 -2.00
CA ALA A 311 -7.65 7.54 -2.12
C ALA A 311 -8.99 6.82 -1.88
N ALA A 312 -9.12 5.57 -2.32
CA ALA A 312 -10.32 4.77 -2.10
C ALA A 312 -10.65 4.55 -0.61
N ALA A 313 -9.66 4.65 0.29
CA ALA A 313 -9.89 4.53 1.73
C ALA A 313 -10.83 5.61 2.30
N ARG A 314 -10.91 6.77 1.62
CA ARG A 314 -11.71 7.95 2.02
C ARG A 314 -12.81 8.31 1.02
N GLU A 315 -12.73 7.80 -0.22
CA GLU A 315 -13.69 8.10 -1.29
C GLU A 315 -14.60 6.89 -1.56
N PRO A 316 -15.82 6.84 -1.02
CA PRO A 316 -16.73 5.69 -1.16
C PRO A 316 -17.01 5.32 -2.62
N ALA A 317 -17.01 6.29 -3.55
CA ALA A 317 -17.20 6.04 -4.97
C ALA A 317 -16.10 5.17 -5.60
N LEU A 318 -14.89 5.15 -5.03
CA LEU A 318 -13.76 4.34 -5.51
C LEU A 318 -13.71 2.95 -4.86
N GLN A 319 -14.48 2.68 -3.79
CA GLN A 319 -14.45 1.41 -3.07
C GLN A 319 -14.77 0.20 -3.94
N PRO A 320 -15.82 0.20 -4.78
CA PRO A 320 -16.12 -0.95 -5.64
C PRO A 320 -14.95 -1.27 -6.58
N LEU A 321 -14.29 -0.24 -7.10
CA LEU A 321 -13.16 -0.40 -8.01
C LEU A 321 -11.90 -0.90 -7.28
N ALA A 322 -11.62 -0.39 -6.08
CA ALA A 322 -10.54 -0.88 -5.23
C ALA A 322 -10.75 -2.35 -4.83
N ALA A 323 -11.99 -2.74 -4.52
CA ALA A 323 -12.37 -4.13 -4.27
C ALA A 323 -12.16 -5.02 -5.50
N ALA A 324 -12.53 -4.54 -6.70
CA ALA A 324 -12.32 -5.25 -7.95
C ALA A 324 -10.82 -5.46 -8.24
N VAL A 325 -9.98 -4.44 -8.06
CA VAL A 325 -8.51 -4.58 -8.17
C VAL A 325 -7.99 -5.58 -7.15
N ARG A 326 -8.45 -5.53 -5.91
CA ARG A 326 -8.06 -6.46 -4.85
C ARG A 326 -8.45 -7.90 -5.19
N ALA A 327 -9.63 -8.13 -5.77
CA ALA A 327 -10.10 -9.46 -6.17
C ALA A 327 -9.19 -10.13 -7.23
N THR A 328 -8.40 -9.36 -7.98
CA THR A 328 -7.43 -9.89 -8.95
C THR A 328 -6.09 -10.30 -8.31
N ARG A 329 -5.94 -10.13 -6.99
CA ARG A 329 -4.67 -10.41 -6.29
C ARG A 329 -4.28 -11.87 -6.45
N GLY A 330 -3.05 -12.10 -6.89
CA GLY A 330 -2.51 -13.44 -7.15
C GLY A 330 -2.60 -13.92 -8.60
N ALA A 331 -3.44 -13.31 -9.45
CA ALA A 331 -3.60 -13.77 -10.84
C ALA A 331 -2.28 -13.82 -11.62
N THR A 332 -1.41 -12.82 -11.44
CA THR A 332 -0.08 -12.79 -12.05
C THR A 332 0.85 -13.81 -11.39
N SER A 333 0.81 -13.89 -10.05
CA SER A 333 1.63 -14.83 -9.27
C SER A 333 1.33 -16.29 -9.61
N MET A 334 0.08 -16.64 -9.88
CA MET A 334 -0.31 -17.99 -10.33
C MET A 334 0.43 -18.37 -11.61
N ARG A 335 0.47 -17.46 -12.59
CA ARG A 335 1.18 -17.72 -13.86
C ARG A 335 2.67 -17.91 -13.63
N MET A 336 3.27 -17.10 -12.74
CA MET A 336 4.69 -17.19 -12.40
C MET A 336 5.02 -18.49 -11.67
N LEU A 337 4.25 -18.87 -10.66
CA LEU A 337 4.45 -20.12 -9.92
C LEU A 337 4.39 -21.34 -10.85
N ARG A 338 3.42 -21.38 -11.76
CA ARG A 338 3.31 -22.46 -12.76
C ARG A 338 4.52 -22.51 -13.70
N ARG A 339 5.03 -21.37 -14.17
CA ARG A 339 6.25 -21.32 -15.00
C ARG A 339 7.48 -21.80 -14.26
N GLN A 340 7.53 -21.60 -12.95
CA GLN A 340 8.60 -22.09 -12.08
C GLN A 340 8.41 -23.55 -11.64
N GLY A 341 7.47 -24.29 -12.24
CA GLY A 341 7.23 -25.69 -11.94
C GLY A 341 6.39 -25.97 -10.69
N VAL A 342 5.86 -24.94 -10.02
CA VAL A 342 4.95 -25.11 -8.87
C VAL A 342 3.54 -25.42 -9.39
N ASN A 343 3.27 -26.71 -9.64
CA ASN A 343 2.02 -27.16 -10.25
C ASN A 343 0.90 -27.44 -9.25
N ASP A 344 1.23 -27.60 -7.97
CA ASP A 344 0.29 -27.86 -6.87
C ASP A 344 -0.25 -26.57 -6.20
N ALA A 345 0.21 -25.41 -6.63
CA ALA A 345 -0.32 -24.12 -6.15
C ALA A 345 -1.70 -23.85 -6.74
N ASP A 346 -2.60 -23.36 -5.88
CA ASP A 346 -3.95 -22.91 -6.23
C ASP A 346 -4.12 -21.38 -6.12
N GLY A 347 -5.35 -20.90 -6.31
CA GLY A 347 -5.67 -19.46 -6.30
C GLY A 347 -5.33 -18.77 -4.96
N LEU A 348 -5.54 -19.47 -3.85
CA LEU A 348 -5.23 -18.93 -2.53
C LEU A 348 -3.71 -18.90 -2.27
N ASP A 349 -2.97 -19.90 -2.73
CA ASP A 349 -1.50 -19.89 -2.69
C ASP A 349 -0.93 -18.70 -3.46
N ALA A 350 -1.45 -18.46 -4.65
CA ALA A 350 -1.02 -17.34 -5.48
C ALA A 350 -1.33 -15.98 -4.86
N MET A 351 -2.49 -15.83 -4.20
CA MET A 351 -2.87 -14.64 -3.47
C MET A 351 -1.95 -14.44 -2.26
N VAL A 352 -1.70 -15.48 -1.46
CA VAL A 352 -0.80 -15.44 -0.30
C VAL A 352 0.62 -15.08 -0.75
N TRP A 353 1.13 -15.74 -1.78
CA TRP A 353 2.46 -15.46 -2.33
C TRP A 353 2.60 -14.02 -2.80
N SER A 354 1.65 -13.55 -3.62
CA SER A 354 1.62 -12.16 -4.09
C SER A 354 1.61 -11.15 -2.95
N THR A 355 0.83 -11.42 -1.90
CA THR A 355 0.66 -10.52 -0.76
C THR A 355 1.91 -10.51 0.13
N LEU A 356 2.47 -11.68 0.39
CA LEU A 356 3.73 -11.83 1.12
C LEU A 356 4.87 -11.10 0.40
N MET A 357 5.01 -11.29 -0.93
CA MET A 357 6.01 -10.55 -1.71
C MET A 357 5.79 -9.04 -1.63
N GLY A 358 4.55 -8.57 -1.64
CA GLY A 358 4.21 -7.16 -1.43
C GLY A 358 4.72 -6.62 -0.08
N GLY A 359 4.58 -7.40 0.98
CA GLY A 359 5.09 -7.04 2.32
C GLY A 359 6.62 -6.96 2.38
N LEU A 360 7.32 -7.91 1.72
CA LEU A 360 8.79 -7.86 1.63
C LEU A 360 9.28 -6.63 0.85
N ILE A 361 8.58 -6.29 -0.22
CA ILE A 361 8.88 -5.11 -1.03
C ILE A 361 8.67 -3.84 -0.20
N GLY A 362 7.56 -3.75 0.54
CA GLY A 362 7.30 -2.63 1.43
C GLY A 362 8.43 -2.41 2.44
N LYS A 363 8.91 -3.49 3.08
CA LYS A 363 10.08 -3.45 3.97
C LYS A 363 11.32 -2.85 3.30
N LEU A 364 11.57 -3.24 2.04
CA LEU A 364 12.81 -2.90 1.34
C LEU A 364 12.69 -1.63 0.48
N ARG A 365 11.54 -0.97 0.46
CA ARG A 365 11.20 0.12 -0.46
C ARG A 365 12.24 1.24 -0.47
N PHE A 366 12.74 1.64 0.69
CA PHE A 366 13.70 2.73 0.86
C PHE A 366 15.13 2.26 1.16
N ALA A 367 15.40 0.95 1.06
CA ALA A 367 16.77 0.43 1.12
C ALA A 367 17.59 0.87 -0.12
N ALA A 368 18.91 0.88 0.00
CA ALA A 368 19.78 1.18 -1.13
C ALA A 368 19.53 0.20 -2.29
N PRO A 369 19.55 0.63 -3.57
CA PRO A 369 19.13 -0.19 -4.70
C PRO A 369 19.84 -1.55 -4.79
N ALA A 370 21.17 -1.58 -4.63
CA ALA A 370 21.96 -2.82 -4.69
C ALA A 370 21.60 -3.79 -3.54
N ASP A 371 21.44 -3.26 -2.34
CA ASP A 371 21.08 -4.07 -1.16
C ASP A 371 19.65 -4.61 -1.26
N ARG A 372 18.74 -3.81 -1.84
CA ARG A 372 17.34 -4.15 -2.03
C ARG A 372 17.16 -5.37 -2.94
N GLU A 373 17.80 -5.36 -4.11
CA GLU A 373 17.69 -6.46 -5.07
C GLU A 373 18.24 -7.77 -4.51
N ALA A 374 19.42 -7.72 -3.92
CA ALA A 374 20.07 -8.89 -3.30
C ALA A 374 19.24 -9.43 -2.13
N ALA A 375 18.78 -8.55 -1.22
CA ALA A 375 18.01 -8.95 -0.06
C ALA A 375 16.63 -9.52 -0.46
N PHE A 376 15.94 -8.87 -1.42
CA PHE A 376 14.66 -9.38 -1.92
C PHE A 376 14.81 -10.74 -2.58
N GLY A 377 15.81 -10.91 -3.46
CA GLY A 377 16.10 -12.17 -4.13
C GLY A 377 16.33 -13.31 -3.14
N ALA A 378 17.21 -13.09 -2.17
CA ALA A 378 17.54 -14.08 -1.14
C ALA A 378 16.32 -14.46 -0.28
N MET A 379 15.51 -13.49 0.14
CA MET A 379 14.29 -13.75 0.92
C MET A 379 13.24 -14.48 0.09
N ARG A 380 13.02 -14.07 -1.15
CA ARG A 380 12.09 -14.72 -2.08
C ARG A 380 12.45 -16.19 -2.29
N ASP A 381 13.70 -16.47 -2.66
CA ASP A 381 14.13 -17.81 -3.01
C ASP A 381 14.05 -18.77 -1.80
N ARG A 382 14.43 -18.29 -0.61
CA ARG A 382 14.27 -19.03 0.63
C ARG A 382 12.82 -19.36 0.94
N LEU A 383 11.91 -18.37 0.84
CA LEU A 383 10.49 -18.56 1.12
C LEU A 383 9.81 -19.42 0.06
N GLN A 384 10.18 -19.26 -1.21
CA GLN A 384 9.67 -20.13 -2.27
C GLN A 384 10.04 -21.60 -2.04
N ALA A 385 11.31 -21.87 -1.73
CA ALA A 385 11.77 -23.21 -1.41
C ALA A 385 11.06 -23.79 -0.17
N ARG A 386 10.75 -22.93 0.82
CA ARG A 386 10.09 -23.34 2.05
C ARG A 386 8.60 -23.62 1.88
N LEU A 387 7.90 -22.84 1.04
CA LEU A 387 6.45 -22.95 0.81
C LEU A 387 6.09 -24.00 -0.25
N PHE A 388 6.90 -24.13 -1.28
CA PHE A 388 6.58 -24.93 -2.48
C PHE A 388 7.61 -26.01 -2.81
N GLY A 389 8.63 -26.15 -1.98
CA GLY A 389 9.75 -27.08 -2.24
C GLY A 389 10.80 -26.43 -3.17
N LYS A 390 11.92 -27.14 -3.34
CA LYS A 390 12.93 -26.74 -4.33
C LYS A 390 12.37 -27.01 -5.73
N VAL A 391 12.27 -25.98 -6.52
CA VAL A 391 11.98 -26.06 -7.94
C VAL A 391 13.25 -26.43 -8.71
#